data_efd1f715df0c39579843bac4d0a80599
#
_entry.id   efd1f715df0c39579843bac4d0a80599
#
_cell.length_a   1.000
_cell.length_b   1.000
_cell.length_c   1.000
_cell.angle_alpha   90.00
_cell.angle_beta   90.00
_cell.angle_gamma   90.00
#
_symmetry.space_group_name_H-M   'P 1'
#
loop_
_entity.id
_entity.type
_entity.pdbx_description
1 polymer ?
#
loop_
_entity_poly.entity_id
_entity_poly.type
_entity_poly.pdbx_seq_one_letter_code
_entity_poly.pdbx_strand_id
1 'polypeptide(L)'
;MSSNGVARPVLVAVAWPYASGSRHLGHLAGAYLPADVFARFQRRVGNRVLMVSGSDVHGTPITVRADADGVTPNDIVDRYHAEFVDNWERLGISWDRYTSTGTDNHAAVTHDIFLRLLGKGHIDKRTSDQYYDEEADRFLPDRYIEGTCPHCDYTEARGDQCESCGRTLDPEELINPRSKITGSEPVPRQTVHFYLRLSDFQESLRDWLDSREGWRAHVLNFSKGWIEEGLQDRAITRDLDWGVDV
;
A
#
# COMPACT_ATOMS: atom_id res chain seq x y z
N MET A 1 5.71 -42.92 -1.17
CA MET A 1 5.43 -42.84 0.26
C MET A 1 4.11 -42.11 0.42
N SER A 2 3.02 -42.89 0.59
CA SER A 2 1.66 -42.34 0.81
C SER A 2 1.55 -41.90 2.26
N SER A 3 1.70 -40.62 2.52
CA SER A 3 1.12 -40.06 3.73
C SER A 3 -0.40 -39.89 3.42
N ASN A 4 -1.25 -40.54 4.17
CA ASN A 4 -2.69 -40.27 4.27
C ASN A 4 -2.89 -38.82 4.78
N GLY A 5 -2.52 -37.83 3.98
CA GLY A 5 -2.58 -36.43 4.33
C GLY A 5 -3.99 -35.90 4.09
N VAL A 6 -4.66 -35.55 5.15
CA VAL A 6 -5.83 -34.66 5.08
C VAL A 6 -5.43 -33.44 4.25
N ALA A 7 -6.21 -33.14 3.19
CA ALA A 7 -6.00 -31.99 2.33
C ALA A 7 -5.94 -30.71 3.18
N ARG A 8 -4.81 -30.02 3.17
CA ARG A 8 -4.62 -28.80 3.96
C ARG A 8 -5.17 -27.58 3.22
N PRO A 9 -5.86 -26.67 3.89
CA PRO A 9 -6.16 -25.38 3.30
C PRO A 9 -4.88 -24.56 3.13
N VAL A 10 -4.65 -24.04 1.92
CA VAL A 10 -3.52 -23.17 1.57
C VAL A 10 -4.05 -21.89 0.96
N LEU A 11 -3.82 -20.76 1.61
CA LEU A 11 -4.06 -19.45 1.04
C LEU A 11 -2.78 -18.94 0.38
N VAL A 12 -2.87 -18.58 -0.89
CA VAL A 12 -1.82 -17.90 -1.65
C VAL A 12 -2.30 -16.47 -1.92
N ALA A 13 -1.95 -15.56 -1.02
CA ALA A 13 -2.28 -14.14 -1.14
C ALA A 13 -1.10 -13.40 -1.78
N VAL A 14 -1.29 -12.87 -2.99
CA VAL A 14 -0.25 -12.17 -3.74
C VAL A 14 -0.43 -10.67 -3.56
N ALA A 15 0.69 -9.95 -3.41
CA ALA A 15 0.68 -8.50 -3.23
C ALA A 15 -0.10 -7.81 -4.37
N TRP A 16 -0.94 -6.85 -3.99
CA TRP A 16 -1.81 -6.12 -4.91
C TRP A 16 -1.04 -4.99 -5.58
N PRO A 17 -1.00 -4.94 -6.92
CA PRO A 17 -0.34 -3.86 -7.63
C PRO A 17 -1.22 -2.62 -7.70
N TYR A 18 -0.63 -1.43 -7.57
CA TYR A 18 -1.31 -0.20 -7.93
C TYR A 18 -1.67 -0.19 -9.41
N ALA A 19 -2.93 0.12 -9.71
CA ALA A 19 -3.41 0.26 -11.08
C ALA A 19 -3.03 1.63 -11.69
N SER A 20 -1.74 2.00 -11.59
CA SER A 20 -1.19 3.29 -12.04
C SER A 20 -0.20 3.19 -13.20
N GLY A 21 0.08 1.98 -13.69
CA GLY A 21 1.03 1.74 -14.78
C GLY A 21 1.19 0.26 -15.10
N SER A 22 1.72 -0.03 -16.29
CA SER A 22 1.93 -1.38 -16.78
C SER A 22 2.87 -2.20 -15.89
N ARG A 23 2.66 -3.52 -15.86
CA ARG A 23 3.55 -4.43 -15.13
C ARG A 23 4.74 -4.83 -15.97
N HIS A 24 5.94 -4.69 -15.45
CA HIS A 24 7.17 -5.12 -16.09
C HIS A 24 7.57 -6.55 -15.67
N LEU A 25 8.54 -7.14 -16.38
CA LEU A 25 9.01 -8.51 -16.14
C LEU A 25 9.41 -8.79 -14.69
N GLY A 26 9.94 -7.78 -13.97
CA GLY A 26 10.29 -7.93 -12.55
C GLY A 26 9.09 -8.21 -11.65
N HIS A 27 7.93 -7.58 -11.93
CA HIS A 27 6.69 -7.89 -11.22
C HIS A 27 6.23 -9.32 -11.51
N LEU A 28 6.27 -9.70 -12.80
CA LEU A 28 5.83 -11.03 -13.24
C LEU A 28 6.70 -12.13 -12.63
N ALA A 29 8.01 -12.03 -12.77
CA ALA A 29 8.97 -13.03 -12.31
C ALA A 29 9.17 -13.01 -10.78
N GLY A 30 8.99 -11.87 -10.13
CA GLY A 30 9.24 -11.72 -8.71
C GLY A 30 8.05 -12.07 -7.80
N ALA A 31 6.82 -11.85 -8.28
CA ALA A 31 5.63 -12.03 -7.46
C ALA A 31 4.61 -13.01 -8.06
N TYR A 32 4.13 -12.77 -9.28
CA TYR A 32 2.92 -13.44 -9.78
C TYR A 32 3.18 -14.85 -10.28
N LEU A 33 4.20 -15.07 -11.11
CA LEU A 33 4.56 -16.41 -11.60
C LEU A 33 5.01 -17.35 -10.49
N PRO A 34 5.89 -16.95 -9.54
CA PRO A 34 6.26 -17.83 -8.44
C PRO A 34 5.07 -18.26 -7.57
N ALA A 35 4.12 -17.32 -7.34
CA ALA A 35 2.91 -17.62 -6.58
C ALA A 35 2.02 -18.62 -7.32
N ASP A 36 1.83 -18.47 -8.64
CA ASP A 36 1.07 -19.41 -9.46
C ASP A 36 1.71 -20.80 -9.52
N VAL A 37 3.03 -20.87 -9.69
CA VAL A 37 3.77 -22.13 -9.65
C VAL A 37 3.57 -22.83 -8.30
N PHE A 38 3.66 -22.10 -7.20
CA PHE A 38 3.41 -22.63 -5.86
C PHE A 38 1.96 -23.11 -5.70
N ALA A 39 0.97 -22.33 -6.13
CA ALA A 39 -0.44 -22.68 -6.04
C ALA A 39 -0.74 -23.97 -6.85
N ARG A 40 -0.23 -24.07 -8.09
CA ARG A 40 -0.35 -25.26 -8.93
C ARG A 40 0.29 -26.48 -8.29
N PHE A 41 1.48 -26.32 -7.73
CA PHE A 41 2.15 -27.40 -7.01
C PHE A 41 1.31 -27.91 -5.84
N GLN A 42 0.79 -27.01 -5.02
CA GLN A 42 -0.04 -27.34 -3.86
C GLN A 42 -1.34 -28.05 -4.26
N ARG A 43 -2.00 -27.61 -5.35
CA ARG A 43 -3.17 -28.29 -5.92
C ARG A 43 -2.81 -29.71 -6.40
N ARG A 44 -1.64 -29.86 -7.06
CA ARG A 44 -1.19 -31.14 -7.59
C ARG A 44 -0.88 -32.18 -6.50
N VAL A 45 -0.42 -31.74 -5.33
CA VAL A 45 -0.18 -32.63 -4.18
C VAL A 45 -1.42 -32.85 -3.32
N GLY A 46 -2.59 -32.40 -3.78
CA GLY A 46 -3.89 -32.68 -3.17
C GLY A 46 -4.35 -31.69 -2.11
N ASN A 47 -3.67 -30.56 -1.95
CA ASN A 47 -4.11 -29.51 -1.01
C ASN A 47 -5.27 -28.68 -1.60
N ARG A 48 -6.11 -28.14 -0.70
CA ARG A 48 -7.16 -27.17 -1.07
C ARG A 48 -6.53 -25.80 -1.15
N VAL A 49 -6.43 -25.22 -2.34
CA VAL A 49 -5.75 -23.93 -2.54
C VAL A 49 -6.76 -22.84 -2.90
N LEU A 50 -6.61 -21.68 -2.28
CA LEU A 50 -7.23 -20.43 -2.68
C LEU A 50 -6.11 -19.43 -3.04
N MET A 51 -5.99 -19.10 -4.33
CA MET A 51 -5.03 -18.11 -4.82
C MET A 51 -5.75 -16.82 -5.16
N VAL A 52 -5.38 -15.73 -4.47
CA VAL A 52 -6.08 -14.46 -4.57
C VAL A 52 -5.13 -13.28 -4.73
N SER A 53 -5.59 -12.27 -5.46
CA SER A 53 -5.00 -10.93 -5.54
C SER A 53 -6.03 -9.94 -6.08
N GLY A 54 -5.60 -8.73 -6.40
CA GLY A 54 -6.43 -7.70 -7.00
C GLY A 54 -5.61 -6.45 -7.33
N SER A 55 -6.24 -5.51 -8.01
CA SER A 55 -5.67 -4.18 -8.24
C SER A 55 -5.92 -3.28 -7.05
N ASP A 56 -4.86 -2.65 -6.55
CA ASP A 56 -4.96 -1.57 -5.58
C ASP A 56 -5.27 -0.28 -6.32
N VAL A 57 -6.43 0.32 -6.04
CA VAL A 57 -6.95 1.43 -6.85
C VAL A 57 -7.06 2.75 -6.08
N HIS A 58 -6.82 2.76 -4.77
CA HIS A 58 -6.98 3.97 -3.95
C HIS A 58 -5.65 4.66 -3.59
N GLY A 59 -4.53 4.14 -4.08
CA GLY A 59 -3.23 4.72 -3.77
C GLY A 59 -2.97 6.06 -4.47
N THR A 60 -2.26 6.96 -3.80
CA THR A 60 -1.78 8.24 -4.35
C THR A 60 -1.09 8.13 -5.72
N PRO A 61 -0.36 7.04 -6.07
CA PRO A 61 0.20 6.89 -7.41
C PRO A 61 -0.82 6.96 -8.55
N ILE A 62 -2.10 6.65 -8.28
CA ILE A 62 -3.17 6.73 -9.28
C ILE A 62 -3.59 8.16 -9.52
N THR A 63 -3.81 8.94 -8.44
CA THR A 63 -4.18 10.36 -8.57
C THR A 63 -3.05 11.17 -9.22
N VAL A 64 -1.79 10.94 -8.81
CA VAL A 64 -0.62 11.56 -9.45
C VAL A 64 -0.56 11.24 -10.95
N ARG A 65 -0.86 10.00 -11.32
CA ARG A 65 -0.88 9.60 -12.73
C ARG A 65 -2.05 10.23 -13.49
N ALA A 66 -3.22 10.28 -12.89
CA ALA A 66 -4.40 10.91 -13.47
C ALA A 66 -4.17 12.40 -13.72
N ASP A 67 -3.62 13.13 -12.74
CA ASP A 67 -3.25 14.54 -12.89
C ASP A 67 -2.23 14.75 -14.03
N ALA A 68 -1.21 13.91 -14.11
CA ALA A 68 -0.18 13.99 -15.16
C ALA A 68 -0.73 13.72 -16.57
N ASP A 69 -1.67 12.78 -16.70
CA ASP A 69 -2.28 12.40 -17.98
C ASP A 69 -3.51 13.29 -18.32
N GLY A 70 -3.98 14.15 -17.41
CA GLY A 70 -5.15 15.03 -17.60
C GLY A 70 -6.47 14.25 -17.70
N VAL A 71 -6.59 13.14 -16.98
CA VAL A 71 -7.76 12.24 -16.97
C VAL A 71 -8.25 12.00 -15.53
N THR A 72 -9.36 11.30 -15.38
CA THR A 72 -9.84 10.94 -14.03
C THR A 72 -9.07 9.76 -13.44
N PRO A 73 -9.01 9.60 -12.09
CA PRO A 73 -8.47 8.40 -11.45
C PRO A 73 -9.16 7.11 -11.93
N ASN A 74 -10.47 7.15 -12.20
CA ASN A 74 -11.20 6.01 -12.75
C ASN A 74 -10.68 5.59 -14.13
N ASP A 75 -10.38 6.54 -15.04
CA ASP A 75 -9.84 6.21 -16.37
C ASP A 75 -8.49 5.47 -16.26
N ILE A 76 -7.65 5.88 -15.30
CA ILE A 76 -6.36 5.22 -15.03
C ILE A 76 -6.60 3.79 -14.50
N VAL A 77 -7.49 3.64 -13.53
CA VAL A 77 -7.81 2.33 -12.93
C VAL A 77 -8.38 1.38 -13.98
N ASP A 78 -9.38 1.79 -14.73
CA ASP A 78 -10.05 0.96 -15.73
C ASP A 78 -9.05 0.47 -16.78
N ARG A 79 -8.19 1.36 -17.26
CA ARG A 79 -7.15 1.03 -18.22
C ARG A 79 -6.18 -0.02 -17.70
N TYR A 80 -5.58 0.20 -16.53
CA TYR A 80 -4.52 -0.68 -16.04
C TYR A 80 -5.05 -1.95 -15.37
N HIS A 81 -6.24 -1.90 -14.75
CA HIS A 81 -6.89 -3.11 -14.27
C HIS A 81 -7.21 -4.08 -15.43
N ALA A 82 -7.77 -3.56 -16.53
CA ALA A 82 -8.05 -4.36 -17.73
C ALA A 82 -6.74 -4.95 -18.33
N GLU A 83 -5.68 -4.15 -18.41
CA GLU A 83 -4.35 -4.60 -18.87
C GLU A 83 -3.81 -5.73 -17.98
N PHE A 84 -3.98 -5.63 -16.65
CA PHE A 84 -3.52 -6.67 -15.74
C PHE A 84 -4.27 -7.97 -15.97
N VAL A 85 -5.59 -7.91 -16.05
CA VAL A 85 -6.42 -9.10 -16.31
C VAL A 85 -6.02 -9.78 -17.62
N ASP A 86 -5.86 -9.03 -18.73
CA ASP A 86 -5.37 -9.56 -20.00
C ASP A 86 -3.99 -10.23 -19.85
N ASN A 87 -3.06 -9.58 -19.15
CA ASN A 87 -1.74 -10.15 -18.91
C ASN A 87 -1.81 -11.47 -18.12
N TRP A 88 -2.67 -11.53 -17.09
CA TRP A 88 -2.84 -12.75 -16.30
C TRP A 88 -3.44 -13.90 -17.13
N GLU A 89 -4.43 -13.60 -17.97
CA GLU A 89 -5.03 -14.58 -18.88
C GLU A 89 -4.01 -15.11 -19.90
N ARG A 90 -3.25 -14.22 -20.54
CA ARG A 90 -2.22 -14.59 -21.52
C ARG A 90 -1.08 -15.41 -20.93
N LEU A 91 -0.74 -15.15 -19.66
CA LEU A 91 0.25 -15.93 -18.91
C LEU A 91 -0.33 -17.22 -18.31
N GLY A 92 -1.64 -17.39 -18.37
CA GLY A 92 -2.35 -18.53 -17.82
C GLY A 92 -2.28 -18.62 -16.30
N ILE A 93 -2.18 -17.49 -15.58
CA ILE A 93 -2.13 -17.48 -14.11
C ILE A 93 -3.46 -17.98 -13.54
N SER A 94 -3.40 -18.94 -12.64
CA SER A 94 -4.56 -19.70 -12.16
C SER A 94 -5.21 -19.09 -10.91
N TRP A 95 -5.62 -17.80 -11.00
CA TRP A 95 -6.36 -17.16 -9.93
C TRP A 95 -7.67 -17.86 -9.60
N ASP A 96 -7.96 -18.05 -8.32
CA ASP A 96 -9.32 -18.36 -7.85
C ASP A 96 -10.14 -17.07 -7.75
N ARG A 97 -9.50 -15.95 -7.39
CA ARG A 97 -10.09 -14.63 -7.40
C ARG A 97 -9.04 -13.56 -7.68
N TYR A 98 -9.24 -12.77 -8.74
CA TYR A 98 -8.58 -11.50 -8.97
C TYR A 98 -9.65 -10.40 -8.96
N THR A 99 -9.51 -9.39 -8.11
CA THR A 99 -10.52 -8.35 -7.87
C THR A 99 -9.89 -6.95 -7.80
N SER A 100 -10.54 -6.01 -7.16
CA SER A 100 -10.08 -4.63 -7.00
C SER A 100 -10.48 -4.10 -5.62
N THR A 101 -9.69 -3.18 -5.07
CA THR A 101 -10.07 -2.42 -3.86
C THR A 101 -11.18 -1.40 -4.13
N GLY A 102 -11.53 -1.13 -5.39
CA GLY A 102 -12.62 -0.24 -5.80
C GLY A 102 -14.02 -0.87 -5.75
N THR A 103 -14.20 -2.02 -5.09
CA THR A 103 -15.51 -2.69 -5.01
C THR A 103 -16.28 -2.28 -3.75
N ASP A 104 -17.62 -2.28 -3.83
CA ASP A 104 -18.49 -2.04 -2.68
C ASP A 104 -18.21 -3.01 -1.52
N ASN A 105 -17.90 -4.28 -1.85
CA ASN A 105 -17.50 -5.26 -0.86
C ASN A 105 -16.24 -4.85 -0.11
N HIS A 106 -15.24 -4.29 -0.80
CA HIS A 106 -14.02 -3.80 -0.16
C HIS A 106 -14.34 -2.61 0.77
N ALA A 107 -15.13 -1.66 0.31
CA ALA A 107 -15.57 -0.52 1.12
C ALA A 107 -16.29 -0.98 2.39
N ALA A 108 -17.25 -1.91 2.26
CA ALA A 108 -17.98 -2.45 3.41
C ALA A 108 -17.07 -3.14 4.44
N VAL A 109 -16.08 -3.92 3.98
CA VAL A 109 -15.11 -4.58 4.87
C VAL A 109 -14.18 -3.55 5.54
N THR A 110 -13.75 -2.54 4.79
CA THR A 110 -12.92 -1.44 5.31
C THR A 110 -13.67 -0.69 6.43
N HIS A 111 -14.93 -0.32 6.19
CA HIS A 111 -15.79 0.33 7.20
C HIS A 111 -15.97 -0.56 8.44
N ASP A 112 -16.27 -1.85 8.28
CA ASP A 112 -16.43 -2.77 9.40
C ASP A 112 -15.17 -2.85 10.28
N ILE A 113 -14.00 -2.99 9.66
CA ILE A 113 -12.71 -3.01 10.37
C ILE A 113 -12.43 -1.67 11.05
N PHE A 114 -12.64 -0.55 10.35
CA PHE A 114 -12.46 0.80 10.89
C PHE A 114 -13.32 1.03 12.13
N LEU A 115 -14.63 0.74 12.05
CA LEU A 115 -15.55 0.92 13.16
C LEU A 115 -15.22 0.01 14.36
N ARG A 116 -14.77 -1.22 14.11
CA ARG A 116 -14.33 -2.12 15.19
C ARG A 116 -13.08 -1.62 15.90
N LEU A 117 -12.10 -1.10 15.15
CA LEU A 117 -10.89 -0.54 15.73
C LEU A 117 -11.17 0.76 16.49
N LEU A 118 -12.02 1.62 15.94
CA LEU A 118 -12.48 2.84 16.60
C LEU A 118 -13.22 2.52 17.90
N GLY A 119 -14.17 1.57 17.87
CA GLY A 119 -14.92 1.14 19.04
C GLY A 119 -14.07 0.47 20.14
N LYS A 120 -12.90 -0.07 19.78
CA LYS A 120 -11.91 -0.64 20.71
C LYS A 120 -10.89 0.40 21.21
N GLY A 121 -10.94 1.63 20.73
CA GLY A 121 -10.01 2.69 21.11
C GLY A 121 -8.63 2.60 20.45
N HIS A 122 -8.49 1.83 19.36
CA HIS A 122 -7.24 1.75 18.59
C HIS A 122 -7.17 2.77 17.46
N ILE A 123 -8.19 3.57 17.29
CA ILE A 123 -8.21 4.70 16.36
C ILE A 123 -8.63 5.94 17.14
N ASP A 124 -7.93 7.04 16.96
CA ASP A 124 -8.29 8.34 17.51
C ASP A 124 -8.25 9.44 16.43
N LYS A 125 -8.88 10.58 16.72
CA LYS A 125 -8.82 11.77 15.88
C LYS A 125 -7.71 12.67 16.39
N ARG A 126 -6.88 13.17 15.46
CA ARG A 126 -5.84 14.17 15.76
C ARG A 126 -5.90 15.27 14.74
N THR A 127 -5.69 16.49 15.23
CA THR A 127 -5.38 17.64 14.38
C THR A 127 -3.89 17.61 14.09
N SER A 128 -3.52 17.74 12.82
CA SER A 128 -2.14 17.84 12.36
C SER A 128 -2.03 18.92 11.30
N ASP A 129 -0.86 19.49 11.16
CA ASP A 129 -0.55 20.36 10.05
C ASP A 129 -0.23 19.51 8.83
N GLN A 130 -0.83 19.85 7.67
CA GLN A 130 -0.56 19.23 6.39
C GLN A 130 -0.25 20.32 5.38
N TYR A 131 0.57 20.02 4.39
CA TYR A 131 0.85 20.96 3.34
C TYR A 131 -0.35 21.17 2.42
N TYR A 132 -0.60 22.43 2.11
CA TYR A 132 -1.70 22.88 1.27
C TYR A 132 -1.16 23.75 0.14
N ASP A 133 -1.60 23.49 -1.06
CA ASP A 133 -1.31 24.29 -2.25
C ASP A 133 -2.42 25.31 -2.44
N GLU A 134 -2.10 26.59 -2.22
CA GLU A 134 -3.09 27.68 -2.34
C GLU A 134 -3.51 27.94 -3.79
N GLU A 135 -2.64 27.65 -4.78
CA GLU A 135 -2.96 27.82 -6.19
C GLU A 135 -3.88 26.70 -6.70
N ALA A 136 -3.64 25.46 -6.25
CA ALA A 136 -4.46 24.31 -6.61
C ALA A 136 -5.68 24.14 -5.69
N ASP A 137 -5.79 24.93 -4.62
CA ASP A 137 -6.86 24.92 -3.61
C ASP A 137 -7.09 23.53 -3.00
N ARG A 138 -5.99 22.82 -2.65
CA ARG A 138 -6.06 21.45 -2.12
C ARG A 138 -4.89 21.08 -1.20
N PHE A 139 -5.16 20.14 -0.27
CA PHE A 139 -4.10 19.50 0.49
C PHE A 139 -3.22 18.61 -0.40
N LEU A 140 -1.94 18.57 -0.04
CA LEU A 140 -0.94 17.80 -0.76
C LEU A 140 -0.57 16.53 0.03
N PRO A 141 -0.96 15.34 -0.43
CA PRO A 141 -0.38 14.10 0.09
C PRO A 141 1.13 14.05 -0.16
N ASP A 142 1.84 13.29 0.65
CA ASP A 142 3.31 13.23 0.70
C ASP A 142 3.98 13.18 -0.70
N ARG A 143 3.42 12.43 -1.65
CA ARG A 143 3.97 12.29 -3.01
C ARG A 143 3.70 13.46 -3.96
N TYR A 144 2.89 14.40 -3.53
CA TYR A 144 2.67 15.66 -4.24
C TYR A 144 3.62 16.77 -3.79
N ILE A 145 4.50 16.49 -2.83
CA ILE A 145 5.50 17.40 -2.33
C ILE A 145 6.86 16.91 -2.78
N GLU A 146 7.63 17.79 -3.39
CA GLU A 146 9.01 17.57 -3.80
C GLU A 146 9.92 18.59 -3.14
N GLY A 147 11.16 18.20 -2.87
CA GLY A 147 12.16 19.11 -2.31
C GLY A 147 13.55 18.48 -2.29
N THR A 148 14.49 19.17 -1.65
CA THR A 148 15.83 18.64 -1.50
C THR A 148 15.92 17.72 -0.29
N CYS A 149 16.45 16.51 -0.49
CA CYS A 149 16.67 15.54 0.57
C CYS A 149 17.71 16.05 1.57
N PRO A 150 17.42 16.10 2.88
CA PRO A 150 18.38 16.55 3.88
C PRO A 150 19.57 15.61 4.11
N HIS A 151 19.51 14.38 3.55
CA HIS A 151 20.53 13.35 3.75
C HIS A 151 21.53 13.21 2.61
N CYS A 152 21.14 13.55 1.37
CA CYS A 152 21.98 13.33 0.20
C CYS A 152 21.91 14.46 -0.85
N ASP A 153 21.27 15.57 -0.55
CA ASP A 153 21.14 16.76 -1.38
C ASP A 153 20.46 16.50 -2.75
N TYR A 154 19.77 15.37 -2.92
CA TYR A 154 18.97 15.11 -4.11
C TYR A 154 17.79 16.07 -4.17
N THR A 155 17.65 16.83 -5.24
CA THR A 155 16.72 17.98 -5.36
C THR A 155 15.29 17.63 -5.72
N GLU A 156 15.00 16.36 -6.02
CA GLU A 156 13.68 15.86 -6.44
C GLU A 156 13.18 14.75 -5.51
N ALA A 157 13.61 14.79 -4.23
CA ALA A 157 13.12 13.85 -3.22
C ALA A 157 11.63 14.12 -2.94
N ARG A 158 10.87 13.06 -2.72
CA ARG A 158 9.45 13.15 -2.39
C ARG A 158 9.23 13.16 -0.89
N GLY A 159 8.05 13.62 -0.48
CA GLY A 159 7.72 13.75 0.93
C GLY A 159 7.58 12.43 1.69
N ASP A 160 7.54 11.28 1.01
CA ASP A 160 7.49 9.95 1.65
C ASP A 160 8.83 9.21 1.64
N GLN A 161 9.68 9.50 0.65
CA GLN A 161 11.03 8.90 0.55
C GLN A 161 11.90 9.61 -0.47
N CYS A 162 13.22 9.44 -0.34
CA CYS A 162 14.18 9.88 -1.33
C CYS A 162 14.50 8.74 -2.31
N GLU A 163 14.24 8.94 -3.60
CA GLU A 163 14.55 7.94 -4.64
C GLU A 163 16.05 7.74 -4.86
N SER A 164 16.90 8.69 -4.44
CA SER A 164 18.34 8.58 -4.60
C SER A 164 19.00 7.75 -3.51
N CYS A 165 18.71 8.03 -2.23
CA CYS A 165 19.34 7.32 -1.10
C CYS A 165 18.44 6.28 -0.42
N GLY A 166 17.16 6.19 -0.82
CA GLY A 166 16.20 5.20 -0.33
C GLY A 166 15.68 5.43 1.09
N ARG A 167 16.04 6.55 1.73
CA ARG A 167 15.54 6.88 3.07
C ARG A 167 14.09 7.33 3.02
N THR A 168 13.31 6.90 4.01
CA THR A 168 11.99 7.47 4.29
C THR A 168 12.15 8.90 4.78
N LEU A 169 11.20 9.75 4.40
CA LEU A 169 11.15 11.17 4.75
C LEU A 169 9.74 11.50 5.22
N ASP A 170 9.63 12.52 6.06
CA ASP A 170 8.40 13.25 6.26
C ASP A 170 8.46 14.55 5.43
N PRO A 171 7.33 15.05 4.89
CA PRO A 171 7.32 16.25 4.04
C PRO A 171 8.00 17.48 4.67
N GLU A 172 7.92 17.61 5.99
CA GLU A 172 8.51 18.69 6.77
C GLU A 172 10.04 18.64 6.83
N GLU A 173 10.64 17.49 6.55
CA GLU A 173 12.10 17.32 6.51
C GLU A 173 12.71 17.83 5.19
N LEU A 174 11.90 17.98 4.15
CA LEU A 174 12.38 18.45 2.84
C LEU A 174 12.85 19.90 2.91
N ILE A 175 14.01 20.15 2.31
CA ILE A 175 14.54 21.50 2.14
C ILE A 175 13.93 22.11 0.87
N ASN A 176 13.37 23.32 0.98
CA ASN A 176 12.67 24.03 -0.09
C ASN A 176 11.53 23.16 -0.72
N PRO A 177 10.54 22.76 0.09
CA PRO A 177 9.42 21.96 -0.43
C PRO A 177 8.62 22.76 -1.46
N ARG A 178 8.16 22.08 -2.50
CA ARG A 178 7.31 22.63 -3.57
C ARG A 178 6.19 21.67 -3.94
N SER A 179 5.07 22.23 -4.32
CA SER A 179 3.96 21.47 -4.91
C SER A 179 4.38 20.90 -6.26
N LYS A 180 4.13 19.62 -6.46
CA LYS A 180 4.32 18.97 -7.76
C LYS A 180 3.25 19.35 -8.78
N ILE A 181 2.16 19.95 -8.35
CA ILE A 181 1.03 20.36 -9.20
C ILE A 181 1.32 21.73 -9.83
N THR A 182 1.63 22.71 -8.98
CA THR A 182 1.78 24.12 -9.38
C THR A 182 3.23 24.59 -9.39
N GLY A 183 4.12 23.89 -8.66
CA GLY A 183 5.48 24.33 -8.40
C GLY A 183 5.60 25.38 -7.28
N SER A 184 4.47 25.82 -6.71
CA SER A 184 4.45 26.80 -5.62
C SER A 184 5.00 26.22 -4.32
N GLU A 185 5.41 27.08 -3.40
CA GLU A 185 5.75 26.70 -2.04
C GLU A 185 4.46 26.39 -1.26
N PRO A 186 4.28 25.16 -0.74
CA PRO A 186 3.06 24.79 -0.03
C PRO A 186 3.09 25.37 1.39
N VAL A 187 1.92 25.73 1.91
CA VAL A 187 1.76 26.27 3.25
C VAL A 187 1.20 25.23 4.22
N PRO A 188 1.63 25.20 5.49
CA PRO A 188 1.02 24.33 6.49
C PRO A 188 -0.40 24.79 6.80
N ARG A 189 -1.35 23.86 6.80
CA ARG A 189 -2.75 24.13 7.16
C ARG A 189 -3.27 22.99 8.03
N GLN A 190 -4.02 23.33 9.08
CA GLN A 190 -4.56 22.34 10.01
C GLN A 190 -5.70 21.54 9.37
N THR A 191 -5.62 20.22 9.54
CA THR A 191 -6.67 19.27 9.19
C THR A 191 -6.84 18.22 10.28
N VAL A 192 -7.92 17.42 10.21
CA VAL A 192 -8.23 16.39 11.20
C VAL A 192 -8.24 15.03 10.54
N HIS A 193 -7.35 14.17 11.01
CA HIS A 193 -7.25 12.79 10.51
C HIS A 193 -7.51 11.76 11.60
N PHE A 194 -7.91 10.57 11.17
CA PHE A 194 -7.94 9.40 12.02
C PHE A 194 -6.57 8.72 12.01
N TYR A 195 -6.08 8.37 13.20
CA TYR A 195 -4.82 7.70 13.41
C TYR A 195 -5.04 6.31 13.99
N LEU A 196 -4.44 5.31 13.35
CA LEU A 196 -4.30 3.99 13.96
C LEU A 196 -3.18 4.06 15.00
N ARG A 197 -3.51 3.74 16.24
CA ARG A 197 -2.56 3.64 17.36
C ARG A 197 -1.72 2.37 17.22
N LEU A 198 -0.83 2.38 16.23
CA LEU A 198 0.01 1.21 15.92
C LEU A 198 0.97 0.90 17.06
N SER A 199 1.38 1.90 17.83
CA SER A 199 2.20 1.77 19.04
C SER A 199 1.57 0.85 20.09
N ASP A 200 0.24 0.80 20.21
CA ASP A 200 -0.46 -0.09 21.14
C ASP A 200 -0.20 -1.59 20.85
N PHE A 201 0.16 -1.93 19.64
CA PHE A 201 0.37 -3.31 19.20
C PHE A 201 1.83 -3.77 19.29
N GLN A 202 2.77 -2.91 19.67
CA GLN A 202 4.19 -3.19 19.62
C GLN A 202 4.59 -4.48 20.36
N GLU A 203 4.20 -4.61 21.62
CA GLU A 203 4.57 -5.78 22.42
C GLU A 203 3.89 -7.05 21.90
N SER A 204 2.61 -6.97 21.57
CA SER A 204 1.87 -8.14 21.04
C SER A 204 2.41 -8.60 19.67
N LEU A 205 2.88 -7.68 18.83
CA LEU A 205 3.52 -8.00 17.57
C LEU A 205 4.92 -8.57 17.77
N ARG A 206 5.68 -8.09 18.74
CA ARG A 206 6.98 -8.65 19.13
C ARG A 206 6.83 -10.12 19.55
N ASP A 207 5.94 -10.39 20.50
CA ASP A 207 5.68 -11.74 20.98
C ASP A 207 5.20 -12.67 19.87
N TRP A 208 4.34 -12.13 18.99
CA TRP A 208 3.86 -12.88 17.84
C TRP A 208 4.98 -13.21 16.85
N LEU A 209 5.88 -12.26 16.51
CA LEU A 209 7.01 -12.49 15.63
C LEU A 209 8.01 -13.48 16.22
N ASP A 210 8.25 -13.41 17.53
CA ASP A 210 9.15 -14.33 18.24
C ASP A 210 8.63 -15.77 18.25
N SER A 211 7.32 -15.93 18.18
CA SER A 211 6.66 -17.25 18.10
C SER A 211 6.63 -17.85 16.68
N ARG A 212 7.12 -17.13 15.64
CA ARG A 212 7.04 -17.60 14.26
C ARG A 212 8.17 -18.57 13.91
N GLU A 213 7.78 -19.77 13.50
CA GLU A 213 8.70 -20.78 12.99
C GLU A 213 8.55 -20.92 11.46
N GLY A 214 9.65 -21.29 10.79
CA GLY A 214 9.62 -21.57 9.35
C GLY A 214 9.52 -20.35 8.44
N TRP A 215 9.52 -19.15 8.98
CA TRP A 215 9.57 -17.93 8.19
C TRP A 215 10.99 -17.66 7.67
N ARG A 216 11.08 -17.01 6.51
CA ARG A 216 12.39 -16.62 5.96
C ARG A 216 13.07 -15.62 6.88
N ALA A 217 14.35 -15.87 7.20
CA ALA A 217 15.11 -15.08 8.16
C ALA A 217 15.12 -13.58 7.83
N HIS A 218 15.24 -13.21 6.53
CA HIS A 218 15.24 -11.80 6.13
C HIS A 218 13.89 -11.10 6.40
N VAL A 219 12.76 -11.82 6.29
CA VAL A 219 11.43 -11.27 6.61
C VAL A 219 11.31 -11.03 8.12
N LEU A 220 11.70 -12.02 8.93
CA LEU A 220 11.69 -11.88 10.39
C LEU A 220 12.60 -10.74 10.86
N ASN A 221 13.83 -10.69 10.37
CA ASN A 221 14.79 -9.66 10.76
C ASN A 221 14.33 -8.26 10.38
N PHE A 222 13.77 -8.08 9.18
CA PHE A 222 13.20 -6.81 8.74
C PHE A 222 12.04 -6.38 9.64
N SER A 223 11.09 -7.29 9.91
CA SER A 223 9.94 -6.98 10.77
C SER A 223 10.34 -6.69 12.22
N LYS A 224 11.33 -7.41 12.76
CA LYS A 224 11.87 -7.16 14.11
C LYS A 224 12.59 -5.81 14.20
N GLY A 225 13.32 -5.42 13.14
CA GLY A 225 13.94 -4.09 13.06
C GLY A 225 12.94 -2.97 13.27
N TRP A 226 11.78 -3.02 12.62
CA TRP A 226 10.71 -2.05 12.82
C TRP A 226 10.17 -2.02 14.26
N ILE A 227 10.05 -3.20 14.90
CA ILE A 227 9.63 -3.28 16.30
C ILE A 227 10.69 -2.67 17.23
N GLU A 228 11.98 -2.88 16.93
CA GLU A 228 13.09 -2.33 17.72
C GLU A 228 13.21 -0.81 17.59
N GLU A 229 12.95 -0.26 16.41
CA GLU A 229 12.89 1.19 16.16
C GLU A 229 11.70 1.85 16.86
N GLY A 230 10.68 1.09 17.22
CA GLY A 230 9.44 1.56 17.84
C GLY A 230 8.35 1.91 16.81
N LEU A 231 7.21 1.24 16.92
CA LEU A 231 6.08 1.48 16.02
C LEU A 231 5.45 2.85 16.29
N GLN A 232 5.31 3.63 15.23
CA GLN A 232 4.68 4.94 15.27
C GLN A 232 3.21 4.86 14.85
N ASP A 233 2.35 5.65 15.48
CA ASP A 233 0.95 5.79 15.08
C ASP A 233 0.86 6.33 13.65
N ARG A 234 -0.11 5.84 12.87
CA ARG A 234 -0.24 6.16 11.44
C ARG A 234 -1.58 6.79 11.13
N ALA A 235 -1.54 7.93 10.44
CA ALA A 235 -2.75 8.49 9.83
C ALA A 235 -3.28 7.52 8.75
N ILE A 236 -4.56 7.16 8.88
CA ILE A 236 -5.24 6.22 7.98
C ILE A 236 -6.26 6.90 7.07
N THR A 237 -6.45 8.20 7.23
CA THR A 237 -7.25 9.05 6.32
C THR A 237 -6.38 10.07 5.63
N ARG A 238 -6.86 10.61 4.53
CA ARG A 238 -6.22 11.65 3.74
C ARG A 238 -7.27 12.63 3.23
N ASP A 239 -6.91 13.89 3.02
CA ASP A 239 -7.73 14.89 2.35
C ASP A 239 -7.67 14.70 0.83
N LEU A 240 -8.36 13.69 0.34
CA LEU A 240 -8.44 13.31 -1.06
C LEU A 240 -9.86 12.93 -1.43
N ASP A 241 -10.29 13.32 -2.63
CA ASP A 241 -11.58 12.93 -3.21
C ASP A 241 -11.52 11.53 -3.87
N TRP A 242 -10.54 10.73 -3.50
CA TRP A 242 -10.30 9.40 -4.08
C TRP A 242 -9.92 8.39 -3.01
N GLY A 243 -10.85 7.49 -2.70
CA GLY A 243 -10.66 6.51 -1.63
C GLY A 243 -11.96 5.82 -1.23
N VAL A 244 -11.92 5.19 -0.07
CA VAL A 244 -13.13 4.76 0.65
C VAL A 244 -13.51 5.87 1.62
N ASP A 245 -14.70 6.42 1.47
CA ASP A 245 -15.21 7.49 2.34
C ASP A 245 -15.34 7.02 3.80
N VAL A 246 -14.99 7.87 4.77
CA VAL A 246 -15.06 7.60 6.21
C VAL A 246 -15.66 8.77 6.99
#